data_eecc2946a1e3118c856254f75d2ff613
#
_entry.id   eecc2946a1e3118c856254f75d2ff613
#
_cell.length_a   1.000
_cell.length_b   1.000
_cell.length_c   1.000
_cell.angle_alpha   90.00
_cell.angle_beta   90.00
_cell.angle_gamma   90.00
#
_symmetry.space_group_name_H-M   'P 1'
#
loop_
_entity.id
_entity.type
_entity.pdbx_description
1 polymer ?
#
loop_
_entity_poly.entity_id
_entity_poly.type
_entity_poly.pdbx_seq_one_letter_code
_entity_poly.pdbx_strand_id
1 'polypeptide(L)'
;MTATPWGFRDILPEEAQAREDIALTVRGILKGHGYLPVETPLLEHRDALGGGGRIADTPFKLFDDDGRFLVVRPDNTLPIVRMVASRLDAARLPLRLRYDAPVVRTAPRNTGASRQVTQLGFELIGAGGIE
;
A
#
# COMPACT_ATOMS: atom_id res chain seq x y z
N MET A 1 12.37 -16.13 24.04
CA MET A 1 11.69 -14.82 24.07
C MET A 1 10.95 -14.64 22.74
N THR A 2 9.65 -14.41 22.81
CA THR A 2 8.76 -14.34 21.65
C THR A 2 8.32 -12.89 21.39
N ALA A 3 9.29 -11.97 21.34
CA ALA A 3 9.00 -10.57 21.07
C ALA A 3 8.89 -10.32 19.55
N THR A 4 7.97 -9.47 19.15
CA THR A 4 7.92 -8.95 17.78
C THR A 4 9.10 -8.03 17.50
N PRO A 5 9.53 -7.85 16.23
CA PRO A 5 10.54 -6.85 15.90
C PRO A 5 10.10 -5.45 16.33
N TRP A 6 11.05 -4.57 16.61
CA TRP A 6 10.71 -3.22 17.04
C TRP A 6 9.86 -2.49 15.98
N GLY A 7 8.85 -1.76 16.44
CA GLY A 7 7.90 -1.07 15.58
C GLY A 7 6.83 -1.97 14.97
N PHE A 8 6.85 -3.27 15.27
CA PHE A 8 5.82 -4.24 14.90
C PHE A 8 5.16 -4.78 16.15
N ARG A 9 3.88 -5.07 16.05
CA ARG A 9 3.11 -5.64 17.15
C ARG A 9 2.00 -6.55 16.65
N ASP A 10 1.60 -7.48 17.48
CA ASP A 10 0.40 -8.25 17.27
C ASP A 10 -0.82 -7.37 17.49
N ILE A 11 -1.83 -7.53 16.65
CA ILE A 11 -3.13 -6.89 16.82
C ILE A 11 -4.07 -7.92 17.42
N LEU A 12 -4.47 -7.71 18.65
CA LEU A 12 -5.32 -8.63 19.38
C LEU A 12 -6.79 -8.49 18.99
N PRO A 13 -7.65 -9.49 19.31
CA PRO A 13 -9.01 -9.56 18.77
C PRO A 13 -9.86 -8.31 18.92
N GLU A 14 -9.81 -7.63 20.05
CA GLU A 14 -10.61 -6.41 20.27
C GLU A 14 -10.25 -5.30 19.28
N GLU A 15 -8.96 -5.01 19.14
CA GLU A 15 -8.49 -4.01 18.17
C GLU A 15 -8.66 -4.49 16.73
N ALA A 16 -8.42 -5.78 16.46
CA ALA A 16 -8.61 -6.35 15.15
C ALA A 16 -10.08 -6.23 14.69
N GLN A 17 -11.03 -6.48 15.58
CA GLN A 17 -12.44 -6.32 15.30
C GLN A 17 -12.81 -4.85 15.01
N ALA A 18 -12.30 -3.92 15.81
CA ALA A 18 -12.54 -2.49 15.58
C ALA A 18 -11.99 -2.04 14.22
N ARG A 19 -10.80 -2.52 13.84
CA ARG A 19 -10.22 -2.26 12.53
C ARG A 19 -11.04 -2.85 11.38
N GLU A 20 -11.53 -4.07 11.55
CA GLU A 20 -12.40 -4.72 10.56
C GLU A 20 -13.70 -3.95 10.35
N ASP A 21 -14.33 -3.50 11.42
CA ASP A 21 -15.57 -2.70 11.37
C ASP A 21 -15.36 -1.39 10.61
N ILE A 22 -14.28 -0.67 10.88
CA ILE A 22 -13.91 0.54 10.15
C ILE A 22 -13.66 0.22 8.67
N ALA A 23 -12.92 -0.84 8.38
CA ALA A 23 -12.61 -1.25 7.02
C ALA A 23 -13.88 -1.59 6.22
N LEU A 24 -14.82 -2.32 6.81
CA LEU A 24 -16.10 -2.65 6.18
C LEU A 24 -16.91 -1.39 5.84
N THR A 25 -16.95 -0.41 6.75
CA THR A 25 -17.64 0.85 6.53
C THR A 25 -17.01 1.62 5.36
N VAL A 26 -15.71 1.80 5.36
CA VAL A 26 -14.99 2.53 4.30
C VAL A 26 -15.11 1.84 2.95
N ARG A 27 -14.93 0.51 2.91
CA ARG A 27 -15.11 -0.29 1.69
C ARG A 27 -16.52 -0.15 1.12
N GLY A 28 -17.54 -0.16 1.97
CA GLY A 28 -18.94 0.03 1.56
C GLY A 28 -19.17 1.38 0.90
N ILE A 29 -18.62 2.45 1.47
CA ILE A 29 -18.70 3.80 0.90
C ILE A 29 -18.02 3.86 -0.46
N LEU A 30 -16.78 3.38 -0.56
CA LEU A 30 -16.03 3.39 -1.81
C LEU A 30 -16.69 2.54 -2.88
N LYS A 31 -17.22 1.36 -2.53
CA LYS A 31 -17.99 0.51 -3.44
C LYS A 31 -19.23 1.24 -3.97
N GLY A 32 -19.94 1.98 -3.11
CA GLY A 32 -21.10 2.78 -3.49
C GLY A 32 -20.77 3.89 -4.50
N HIS A 33 -19.54 4.38 -4.50
CA HIS A 33 -19.02 5.34 -5.48
C HIS A 33 -18.37 4.70 -6.72
N GLY A 34 -18.50 3.40 -6.90
CA GLY A 34 -18.01 2.69 -8.08
C GLY A 34 -16.52 2.34 -8.05
N TYR A 35 -15.86 2.38 -6.88
CA TYR A 35 -14.46 1.99 -6.75
C TYR A 35 -14.33 0.47 -6.67
N LEU A 36 -13.49 -0.09 -7.55
CA LEU A 36 -13.22 -1.52 -7.64
C LEU A 36 -11.96 -1.89 -6.85
N PRO A 37 -11.95 -3.05 -6.19
CA PRO A 37 -10.79 -3.48 -5.43
C PRO A 37 -9.62 -3.86 -6.33
N VAL A 38 -8.41 -3.50 -5.90
CA VAL A 38 -7.16 -3.99 -6.48
C VAL A 38 -6.22 -4.42 -5.37
N GLU A 39 -5.35 -5.36 -5.71
CA GLU A 39 -4.27 -5.82 -4.85
C GLU A 39 -2.97 -5.81 -5.65
N THR A 40 -1.91 -5.35 -5.02
CA THR A 40 -0.55 -5.40 -5.56
C THR A 40 0.35 -6.22 -4.63
N PRO A 41 1.46 -6.78 -5.12
CA PRO A 41 2.37 -7.54 -4.28
C PRO A 41 2.93 -6.71 -3.12
N LEU A 42 3.20 -7.37 -2.01
CA LEU A 42 3.88 -6.75 -0.85
C LEU A 42 5.32 -6.32 -1.20
N LEU A 43 5.97 -7.09 -2.08
CA LEU A 43 7.32 -6.82 -2.55
C LEU A 43 7.26 -6.17 -3.93
N GLU A 44 8.09 -5.15 -4.11
CA GLU A 44 8.26 -4.46 -5.38
C GLU A 44 9.75 -4.45 -5.77
N HIS A 45 10.02 -4.46 -7.07
CA HIS A 45 11.36 -4.15 -7.55
C HIS A 45 11.68 -2.70 -7.22
N ARG A 46 12.87 -2.44 -6.70
CA ARG A 46 13.28 -1.07 -6.37
C ARG A 46 13.14 -0.12 -7.56
N ASP A 47 13.51 -0.59 -8.74
CA ASP A 47 13.48 0.21 -9.96
C ASP A 47 12.05 0.60 -10.38
N ALA A 48 11.06 -0.20 -10.05
CA ALA A 48 9.66 0.08 -10.33
C ALA A 48 9.09 1.23 -9.48
N LEU A 49 9.70 1.52 -8.34
CA LEU A 49 9.31 2.61 -7.44
C LEU A 49 10.10 3.90 -7.67
N GLY A 50 11.14 3.84 -8.51
CA GLY A 50 12.17 4.85 -8.63
C GLY A 50 12.17 5.66 -9.92
N GLY A 51 11.03 5.95 -10.53
CA GLY A 51 10.97 6.85 -11.68
C GLY A 51 11.35 8.30 -11.36
N GLY A 52 12.62 8.57 -11.05
CA GLY A 52 13.17 9.92 -10.90
C GLY A 52 12.82 10.67 -9.60
N GLY A 53 12.10 10.05 -8.68
CA GLY A 53 11.74 10.61 -7.40
C GLY A 53 12.48 9.94 -6.23
N ARG A 54 12.54 10.64 -5.11
CA ARG A 54 13.04 10.10 -3.86
C ARG A 54 12.20 8.88 -3.48
N ILE A 55 12.81 7.70 -3.50
CA ILE A 55 12.18 6.51 -2.95
C ILE A 55 11.94 6.80 -1.47
N ALA A 56 10.69 6.67 -1.03
CA ALA A 56 10.41 6.74 0.39
C ALA A 56 11.30 5.73 1.12
N ASP A 57 11.97 6.20 2.16
CA ASP A 57 12.86 5.35 2.95
C ASP A 57 12.11 4.11 3.41
N THR A 58 12.47 2.97 2.82
CA THR A 58 11.98 1.68 3.29
C THR A 58 13.03 1.07 4.23
N PRO A 59 12.61 0.63 5.42
CA PRO A 59 13.54 0.05 6.38
C PRO A 59 14.02 -1.33 5.96
N PHE A 60 13.36 -1.98 5.00
CA PHE A 60 13.67 -3.34 4.58
C PHE A 60 14.05 -3.40 3.11
N LYS A 61 15.23 -3.94 2.87
CA LYS A 61 15.84 -4.16 1.58
C LYS A 61 16.14 -5.65 1.46
N LEU A 62 15.73 -6.27 0.37
CA LEU A 62 15.82 -7.70 0.15
C LEU A 62 16.45 -7.98 -1.22
N PHE A 63 17.14 -9.10 -1.33
CA PHE A 63 17.57 -9.63 -2.61
C PHE A 63 16.80 -10.91 -2.91
N ASP A 64 16.26 -11.01 -4.11
CA ASP A 64 15.67 -12.22 -4.60
C ASP A 64 16.78 -13.27 -4.91
N ASP A 65 16.39 -14.52 -5.13
CA ASP A 65 17.31 -15.61 -5.45
C ASP A 65 18.04 -15.38 -6.78
N ASP A 66 17.48 -14.59 -7.70
CA ASP A 66 18.10 -14.15 -8.95
C ASP A 66 18.99 -12.90 -8.80
N GLY A 67 19.16 -12.40 -7.58
CA GLY A 67 19.98 -11.22 -7.26
C GLY A 67 19.28 -9.88 -7.46
N ARG A 68 18.00 -9.86 -7.81
CA ARG A 68 17.25 -8.61 -7.95
C ARG A 68 16.99 -7.94 -6.61
N PHE A 69 17.07 -6.61 -6.62
CA PHE A 69 16.85 -5.82 -5.44
C PHE A 69 15.34 -5.53 -5.24
N LEU A 70 14.83 -6.00 -4.12
CA LEU A 70 13.43 -5.85 -3.73
C LEU A 70 13.29 -4.96 -2.51
N VAL A 71 12.15 -4.33 -2.38
CA VAL A 71 11.75 -3.56 -1.21
C VAL A 71 10.36 -3.98 -0.76
N VAL A 72 10.11 -3.90 0.54
CA VAL A 72 8.75 -3.99 1.07
C VAL A 72 8.06 -2.65 0.79
N ARG A 73 6.90 -2.67 0.18
CA ARG A 73 6.22 -1.44 -0.25
C ARG A 73 5.99 -0.47 0.91
N PRO A 74 6.37 0.80 0.77
CA PRO A 74 6.13 1.83 1.78
C PRO A 74 4.76 2.51 1.63
N ASP A 75 4.11 2.35 0.48
CA ASP A 75 2.76 2.82 0.17
C ASP A 75 2.10 1.93 -0.89
N ASN A 76 0.82 2.16 -1.16
CA ASN A 76 0.08 1.43 -2.18
C ASN A 76 -0.11 2.22 -3.49
N THR A 77 0.14 3.53 -3.51
CA THR A 77 -0.12 4.38 -4.68
C THR A 77 0.80 4.04 -5.85
N LEU A 78 2.11 4.02 -5.62
CA LEU A 78 3.09 3.73 -6.69
C LEU A 78 2.93 2.33 -7.28
N PRO A 79 2.74 1.25 -6.48
CA PRO A 79 2.41 -0.05 -7.02
C PRO A 79 1.15 -0.07 -7.88
N ILE A 80 0.11 0.66 -7.50
CA ILE A 80 -1.12 0.75 -8.29
C ILE A 80 -0.89 1.50 -9.60
N VAL A 81 -0.15 2.61 -9.57
CA VAL A 81 0.22 3.35 -10.78
C VAL A 81 1.01 2.46 -11.75
N ARG A 82 2.00 1.71 -11.24
CA ARG A 82 2.74 0.72 -12.04
C ARG A 82 1.81 -0.33 -12.66
N MET A 83 0.90 -0.87 -11.87
CA MET A 83 -0.06 -1.88 -12.32
C MET A 83 -0.95 -1.32 -13.44
N VAL A 84 -1.49 -0.13 -13.26
CA VAL A 84 -2.32 0.55 -14.27
C VAL A 84 -1.54 0.76 -15.56
N ALA A 85 -0.32 1.29 -15.46
CA ALA A 85 0.52 1.55 -16.62
C ALA A 85 0.91 0.29 -17.41
N SER A 86 1.04 -0.85 -16.73
CA SER A 86 1.51 -2.10 -17.34
C SER A 86 0.42 -3.10 -17.70
N ARG A 87 -0.77 -2.99 -17.12
CA ARG A 87 -1.80 -4.05 -17.20
C ARG A 87 -3.17 -3.58 -17.63
N LEU A 88 -3.48 -2.30 -17.50
CA LEU A 88 -4.81 -1.78 -17.80
C LEU A 88 -4.79 -0.91 -19.04
N ASP A 89 -5.86 -1.05 -19.84
CA ASP A 89 -6.04 -0.29 -21.06
C ASP A 89 -6.47 1.15 -20.75
N ALA A 90 -5.80 2.11 -21.36
CA ALA A 90 -6.15 3.53 -21.28
C ALA A 90 -7.59 3.84 -21.78
N ALA A 91 -8.18 2.99 -22.61
CA ALA A 91 -9.56 3.13 -23.06
C ALA A 91 -10.61 3.00 -21.94
N ARG A 92 -10.21 2.52 -20.78
CA ARG A 92 -11.11 2.34 -19.62
C ARG A 92 -11.09 3.50 -18.63
N LEU A 93 -10.42 4.58 -18.96
CA LEU A 93 -10.36 5.77 -18.08
C LEU A 93 -11.70 6.53 -18.04
N PRO A 94 -12.09 7.12 -16.93
CA PRO A 94 -11.38 7.14 -15.66
C PRO A 94 -11.52 5.83 -14.88
N LEU A 95 -10.44 5.42 -14.21
CA LEU A 95 -10.43 4.25 -13.34
C LEU A 95 -10.64 4.66 -11.89
N ARG A 96 -11.57 3.99 -11.22
CA ARG A 96 -11.80 4.11 -9.77
C ARG A 96 -11.36 2.83 -9.10
N LEU A 97 -10.24 2.91 -8.37
CA LEU A 97 -9.62 1.75 -7.73
C LEU A 97 -9.53 2.00 -6.23
N ARG A 98 -9.81 0.97 -5.44
CA ARG A 98 -9.66 0.99 -3.99
C ARG A 98 -8.72 -0.09 -3.52
N TYR A 99 -8.07 0.13 -2.41
CA TYR A 99 -7.15 -0.82 -1.80
C TYR A 99 -7.27 -0.81 -0.28
N ASP A 100 -6.81 -1.90 0.28
CA ASP A 100 -6.79 -2.14 1.71
C ASP A 100 -5.66 -3.14 1.96
N ALA A 101 -4.49 -2.63 2.31
CA ALA A 101 -3.29 -3.46 2.35
C ALA A 101 -2.21 -2.88 3.27
N PRO A 102 -1.40 -3.75 3.91
CA PRO A 102 -0.33 -3.29 4.77
C PRO A 102 0.82 -2.69 3.98
N VAL A 103 1.46 -1.70 4.58
CA VAL A 103 2.70 -1.10 4.15
C VAL A 103 3.68 -1.04 5.31
N VAL A 104 4.98 -0.96 5.01
CA VAL A 104 6.03 -0.85 6.02
C VAL A 104 6.84 0.41 5.76
N ARG A 105 6.93 1.26 6.78
CA ARG A 105 7.58 2.57 6.71
C ARG A 105 8.68 2.68 7.76
N THR A 106 9.61 3.60 7.54
CA THR A 106 10.51 4.04 8.59
C THR A 106 9.74 4.74 9.70
N ALA A 107 10.19 4.56 10.92
CA ALA A 107 9.67 5.28 12.07
C ALA A 107 10.82 5.64 13.01
N PRO A 108 10.74 6.78 13.71
CA PRO A 108 11.73 7.10 14.73
C PRO A 108 11.70 6.06 15.85
N ARG A 109 12.89 5.63 16.29
CA ARG A 109 13.01 4.76 17.46
C ARG A 109 12.52 5.50 18.71
N ASN A 110 12.01 4.75 19.66
CA ASN A 110 11.58 5.24 21.00
C ASN A 110 10.39 6.22 20.98
N THR A 111 9.64 6.29 19.88
CA THR A 111 8.44 7.13 19.79
C THR A 111 7.14 6.35 19.96
N GLY A 112 7.19 5.02 20.02
CA GLY A 112 6.02 4.16 19.98
C GLY A 112 5.33 4.09 18.61
N ALA A 113 5.91 4.72 17.58
CA ALA A 113 5.36 4.71 16.23
C ALA A 113 5.44 3.32 15.61
N SER A 114 4.37 2.91 14.92
CA SER A 114 4.31 1.65 14.20
C SER A 114 5.06 1.75 12.87
N ARG A 115 5.82 0.71 12.53
CA ARG A 115 6.47 0.58 11.22
C ARG A 115 5.59 -0.13 10.20
N GLN A 116 4.61 -0.89 10.64
CA GLN A 116 3.62 -1.53 9.77
C GLN A 116 2.25 -0.92 10.04
N VAL A 117 1.62 -0.42 8.97
CA VAL A 117 0.28 0.12 9.03
C VAL A 117 -0.55 -0.43 7.87
N THR A 118 -1.83 -0.62 8.08
CA THR A 118 -2.76 -0.93 7.00
C THR A 118 -3.26 0.36 6.39
N GLN A 119 -3.05 0.53 5.09
CA GLN A 119 -3.62 1.64 4.35
C GLN A 119 -4.94 1.20 3.73
N LEU A 120 -5.97 1.97 4.03
CA LEU A 120 -7.22 1.99 3.27
C LEU A 120 -7.22 3.24 2.40
N GLY A 121 -7.47 3.08 1.10
CA GLY A 121 -7.47 4.24 0.22
C GLY A 121 -8.07 3.96 -1.15
N PHE A 122 -8.04 4.97 -1.97
CA PHE A 122 -8.53 4.89 -3.34
C PHE A 122 -7.70 5.78 -4.26
N GLU A 123 -7.73 5.42 -5.55
CA GLU A 123 -7.10 6.19 -6.62
C GLU A 123 -8.14 6.47 -7.70
N LEU A 124 -8.20 7.69 -8.13
CA LEU A 124 -8.95 8.12 -9.31
C LEU A 124 -7.94 8.47 -10.42
N ILE A 125 -7.90 7.65 -11.44
CA ILE A 125 -6.88 7.75 -12.50
C ILE A 125 -7.54 8.12 -13.81
N GLY A 126 -6.98 9.13 -14.49
CA GLY A 126 -7.45 9.58 -15.80
C GLY A 126 -8.75 10.38 -15.77
N ALA A 127 -9.15 10.92 -14.63
CA ALA A 127 -10.16 11.97 -14.59
C ALA A 127 -9.55 13.23 -15.18
N GLY A 128 -10.25 13.86 -16.12
CA GLY A 128 -9.85 15.17 -16.67
C GLY A 128 -9.62 16.16 -15.55
N GLY A 129 -8.57 16.97 -15.68
CA GLY A 129 -8.27 18.01 -14.71
C GLY A 129 -9.46 18.95 -14.51
N ILE A 130 -9.51 19.53 -13.34
CA ILE A 130 -10.38 20.68 -13.09
C ILE A 130 -9.82 21.80 -13.99
N GLU A 131 -10.55 22.16 -15.05
CA GLU A 131 -10.30 23.37 -15.79
C GLU A 131 -10.73 24.59 -14.96
#